data_34a00188c43597a2c516fe051cdabe9e
#
_entry.id   34a00188c43597a2c516fe051cdabe9e
#
_cell.length_a   1.000
_cell.length_b   1.000
_cell.length_c   1.000
_cell.angle_alpha   90.00
_cell.angle_beta   90.00
_cell.angle_gamma   90.00
#
_symmetry.space_group_name_H-M   'P 1'
#
loop_
_entity.id
_entity.type
_entity.pdbx_description
1 polymer ?
#
loop_
_entity_poly.entity_id
_entity_poly.type
_entity_poly.pdbx_seq_one_letter_code
_entity_poly.pdbx_strand_id
1 'polypeptide(L)'
;VYDSLGQYQEALSYYQQALPIQQEIGDRRNEGITLNNIGFVYDSLGQYQEALSYYQQALPIQQEIGDRRNEGITLNNIGYSLENLKELELAIVFLKQSVNQYEAIRGDIRGLATEQQQAFTDSIADTYRKLADLLLQKDRILEAQRILDLLKVQELEEYLHNVRGNAETESGIAYWRPEQEILDRYQSLQAEVTALAQELNDLEAKAKAGTITPPEDERRREIARLQRELLAQFNTFIDSEDIQAFLAQLKQVDEVSDQTVQLDSLTRQKDNLEQLQAVLFYPLILEDRLELIVVAPNAEPIRRTVEGVGRTQLNQVITEFRQALGSPRSDATAPAQKLYRWLIEPLEADLAAAGVETIIYAPDGALRYIPLAALHDGDQWLVERFRINNITAVSLESWDTPPTGERQILAGAFADESTSHEVGGTSFWGLPYAGQEVEGLQAMLPNTTALYDGDFNLTRILDDLGIISVLHFATHAAVVPGDASESFILFGNGDAPTLRDISGWPLDNIDLVVLSACETGLGGFDNNGEQILGLGYQFQSQGARAVIASLWQVNDGGTQALMNAFYSVLLQNNLPKAEALRQAQIALINDDYTAVGGERGDIAIISRTTGQPLTGDDLSHPYYWAPFILIGNGL
;
A
#
# COMPACT_ATOMS: atom_id res chain seq x y z
N VAL A 1 -30.72 3.56 3.31
CA VAL A 1 -31.26 4.58 2.37
C VAL A 1 -31.46 5.92 3.07
N TYR A 2 -32.28 6.02 4.16
CA TYR A 2 -32.53 7.29 4.84
C TYR A 2 -31.28 7.86 5.52
N ASP A 3 -30.45 7.04 6.15
CA ASP A 3 -29.16 7.41 6.74
C ASP A 3 -28.18 7.91 5.68
N SER A 4 -28.06 7.21 4.55
CA SER A 4 -27.23 7.63 3.42
C SER A 4 -27.69 8.94 2.77
N LEU A 5 -28.95 9.35 2.96
CA LEU A 5 -29.50 10.63 2.51
C LEU A 5 -29.43 11.74 3.58
N GLY A 6 -28.83 11.47 4.74
CA GLY A 6 -28.78 12.40 5.87
C GLY A 6 -30.11 12.59 6.61
N GLN A 7 -31.11 11.73 6.37
CA GLN A 7 -32.43 11.75 7.01
C GLN A 7 -32.39 10.91 8.29
N TYR A 8 -31.57 11.33 9.25
CA TYR A 8 -31.22 10.54 10.44
C TYR A 8 -32.42 10.25 11.36
N GLN A 9 -33.36 11.17 11.51
CA GLN A 9 -34.53 10.97 12.36
C GLN A 9 -35.49 9.93 11.79
N GLU A 10 -35.72 9.95 10.49
CA GLU A 10 -36.51 8.96 9.78
C GLU A 10 -35.84 7.58 9.85
N ALA A 11 -34.52 7.51 9.61
CA ALA A 11 -33.75 6.27 9.73
C ALA A 11 -33.89 5.67 11.12
N LEU A 12 -33.69 6.49 12.16
CA LEU A 12 -33.84 6.06 13.56
C LEU A 12 -35.22 5.48 13.85
N SER A 13 -36.29 6.15 13.36
CA SER A 13 -37.65 5.69 13.54
C SER A 13 -37.89 4.30 12.93
N TYR A 14 -37.38 4.04 11.73
CA TYR A 14 -37.49 2.74 11.08
C TYR A 14 -36.66 1.66 11.78
N TYR A 15 -35.45 1.96 12.21
CA TYR A 15 -34.64 1.00 12.95
C TYR A 15 -35.26 0.64 14.29
N GLN A 16 -35.81 1.61 15.03
CA GLN A 16 -36.53 1.37 16.29
C GLN A 16 -37.81 0.54 16.13
N GLN A 17 -38.45 0.56 14.96
CA GLN A 17 -39.58 -0.30 14.64
C GLN A 17 -39.14 -1.71 14.23
N ALA A 18 -38.01 -1.84 13.54
CA ALA A 18 -37.49 -3.13 13.07
C ALA A 18 -36.89 -3.95 14.24
N LEU A 19 -36.18 -3.31 15.16
CA LEU A 19 -35.45 -3.98 16.23
C LEU A 19 -36.34 -4.94 17.07
N PRO A 20 -37.50 -4.55 17.61
CA PRO A 20 -38.35 -5.47 18.39
C PRO A 20 -38.89 -6.64 17.56
N ILE A 21 -39.12 -6.46 16.26
CA ILE A 21 -39.55 -7.52 15.37
C ILE A 21 -38.43 -8.56 15.20
N GLN A 22 -37.19 -8.11 14.98
CA GLN A 22 -36.02 -8.98 14.85
C GLN A 22 -35.76 -9.77 16.14
N GLN A 23 -35.88 -9.12 17.28
CA GLN A 23 -35.80 -9.76 18.59
C GLN A 23 -36.91 -10.82 18.78
N GLU A 24 -38.15 -10.50 18.37
CA GLU A 24 -39.29 -11.43 18.50
C GLU A 24 -39.12 -12.70 17.64
N ILE A 25 -38.60 -12.57 16.43
CA ILE A 25 -38.35 -13.70 15.51
C ILE A 25 -37.02 -14.40 15.73
N GLY A 26 -36.15 -13.88 16.61
CA GLY A 26 -34.82 -14.43 16.90
C GLY A 26 -33.80 -14.19 15.79
N ASP A 27 -33.96 -13.16 14.95
CA ASP A 27 -33.03 -12.82 13.88
C ASP A 27 -31.82 -12.05 14.45
N ARG A 28 -30.91 -12.79 15.08
CA ARG A 28 -29.76 -12.26 15.79
C ARG A 28 -28.83 -11.45 14.86
N ARG A 29 -28.70 -11.87 13.59
CA ARG A 29 -27.85 -11.16 12.63
C ARG A 29 -28.38 -9.76 12.33
N ASN A 30 -29.64 -9.65 11.93
CA ASN A 30 -30.24 -8.35 11.65
C ASN A 30 -30.43 -7.51 12.92
N GLU A 31 -30.64 -8.12 14.09
CA GLU A 31 -30.66 -7.43 15.38
C GLU A 31 -29.31 -6.71 15.62
N GLY A 32 -28.16 -7.40 15.50
CA GLY A 32 -26.84 -6.82 15.65
C GLY A 32 -26.55 -5.70 14.65
N ILE A 33 -26.93 -5.90 13.37
CA ILE A 33 -26.80 -4.87 12.32
C ILE A 33 -27.68 -3.65 12.64
N THR A 34 -28.92 -3.86 13.07
CA THR A 34 -29.83 -2.75 13.38
C THR A 34 -29.36 -1.94 14.57
N LEU A 35 -28.87 -2.60 15.64
CA LEU A 35 -28.27 -1.92 16.78
C LEU A 35 -27.06 -1.07 16.38
N ASN A 36 -26.16 -1.63 15.55
CA ASN A 36 -25.03 -0.86 15.02
C ASN A 36 -25.49 0.35 14.21
N ASN A 37 -26.50 0.20 13.35
CA ASN A 37 -27.02 1.30 12.54
C ASN A 37 -27.72 2.37 13.38
N ILE A 38 -28.39 2.02 14.46
CA ILE A 38 -28.93 2.98 15.43
C ILE A 38 -27.77 3.76 16.07
N GLY A 39 -26.72 3.07 16.49
CA GLY A 39 -25.50 3.70 17.02
C GLY A 39 -24.91 4.70 16.02
N PHE A 40 -24.77 4.32 14.76
CA PHE A 40 -24.27 5.19 13.69
C PHE A 40 -25.14 6.44 13.48
N VAL A 41 -26.44 6.33 13.58
CA VAL A 41 -27.34 7.50 13.50
C VAL A 41 -27.13 8.43 14.69
N TYR A 42 -26.98 7.92 15.92
CA TYR A 42 -26.68 8.74 17.09
C TYR A 42 -25.31 9.41 16.98
N ASP A 43 -24.29 8.68 16.47
CA ASP A 43 -22.96 9.24 16.21
C ASP A 43 -23.03 10.40 15.20
N SER A 44 -23.75 10.23 14.09
CA SER A 44 -23.98 11.26 13.07
C SER A 44 -24.74 12.48 13.61
N LEU A 45 -25.53 12.32 14.67
CA LEU A 45 -26.20 13.41 15.39
C LEU A 45 -25.33 14.04 16.49
N GLY A 46 -24.07 13.60 16.65
CA GLY A 46 -23.16 14.06 17.69
C GLY A 46 -23.47 13.54 19.11
N GLN A 47 -24.33 12.53 19.22
CA GLN A 47 -24.73 11.90 20.48
C GLN A 47 -23.87 10.65 20.73
N TYR A 48 -22.58 10.88 20.97
CA TYR A 48 -21.57 9.81 21.00
C TYR A 48 -21.74 8.81 22.14
N GLN A 49 -22.22 9.25 23.31
CA GLN A 49 -22.47 8.35 24.45
C GLN A 49 -23.65 7.40 24.15
N GLU A 50 -24.72 7.91 23.57
CA GLU A 50 -25.85 7.12 23.10
C GLU A 50 -25.41 6.14 22.02
N ALA A 51 -24.57 6.57 21.06
CA ALA A 51 -24.01 5.72 20.03
C ALA A 51 -23.22 4.55 20.65
N LEU A 52 -22.31 4.80 21.57
CA LEU A 52 -21.55 3.78 22.28
C LEU A 52 -22.45 2.75 22.97
N SER A 53 -23.55 3.19 23.60
CA SER A 53 -24.51 2.28 24.24
C SER A 53 -25.12 1.28 23.26
N TYR A 54 -25.42 1.68 22.03
CA TYR A 54 -25.96 0.78 20.99
C TYR A 54 -24.89 -0.12 20.39
N TYR A 55 -23.69 0.38 20.15
CA TYR A 55 -22.56 -0.43 19.66
C TYR A 55 -22.19 -1.53 20.67
N GLN A 56 -22.21 -1.22 21.97
CA GLN A 56 -21.97 -2.18 23.05
C GLN A 56 -23.03 -3.27 23.14
N GLN A 57 -24.23 -3.04 22.65
CA GLN A 57 -25.28 -4.05 22.53
C GLN A 57 -25.12 -4.89 21.25
N ALA A 58 -24.65 -4.28 20.15
CA ALA A 58 -24.44 -4.96 18.88
C ALA A 58 -23.28 -5.96 18.94
N LEU A 59 -22.16 -5.55 19.54
CA LEU A 59 -20.90 -6.28 19.51
C LEU A 59 -20.98 -7.70 20.08
N PRO A 60 -21.59 -7.96 21.27
CA PRO A 60 -21.75 -9.33 21.78
C PRO A 60 -22.57 -10.23 20.87
N ILE A 61 -23.58 -9.67 20.18
CA ILE A 61 -24.42 -10.43 19.24
C ILE A 61 -23.61 -10.87 18.03
N GLN A 62 -22.80 -9.96 17.47
CA GLN A 62 -21.95 -10.24 16.33
C GLN A 62 -20.89 -11.31 16.66
N GLN A 63 -20.31 -11.25 17.86
CA GLN A 63 -19.37 -12.25 18.37
C GLN A 63 -20.04 -13.62 18.58
N GLU A 64 -21.25 -13.64 19.15
CA GLU A 64 -22.04 -14.86 19.35
C GLU A 64 -22.27 -15.62 18.04
N ILE A 65 -22.63 -14.90 16.96
CA ILE A 65 -22.91 -15.50 15.65
C ILE A 65 -21.68 -15.63 14.75
N GLY A 66 -20.51 -15.19 15.19
CA GLY A 66 -19.25 -15.20 14.43
C GLY A 66 -19.24 -14.26 13.22
N ASP A 67 -20.00 -13.16 13.25
CA ASP A 67 -20.04 -12.17 12.17
C ASP A 67 -18.87 -11.18 12.31
N ARG A 68 -17.66 -11.67 12.02
CA ARG A 68 -16.40 -10.90 12.16
C ARG A 68 -16.39 -9.58 11.40
N ARG A 69 -17.06 -9.54 10.23
CA ARG A 69 -17.13 -8.31 9.43
C ARG A 69 -17.89 -7.21 10.16
N ASN A 70 -19.09 -7.49 10.62
CA ASN A 70 -19.88 -6.52 11.36
C ASN A 70 -19.26 -6.22 12.74
N GLU A 71 -18.60 -7.20 13.38
CA GLU A 71 -17.78 -6.96 14.57
C GLU A 71 -16.70 -5.91 14.31
N GLY A 72 -15.89 -6.06 13.23
CA GLY A 72 -14.88 -5.08 12.83
C GLY A 72 -15.47 -3.69 12.58
N ILE A 73 -16.61 -3.60 11.88
CA ILE A 73 -17.31 -2.33 11.63
C ILE A 73 -17.78 -1.68 12.94
N THR A 74 -18.37 -2.46 13.85
CA THR A 74 -18.85 -1.94 15.13
C THR A 74 -17.69 -1.45 16.01
N LEU A 75 -16.57 -2.17 16.04
CA LEU A 75 -15.34 -1.75 16.74
C LEU A 75 -14.76 -0.46 16.16
N ASN A 76 -14.76 -0.33 14.83
CA ASN A 76 -14.37 0.90 14.15
C ASN A 76 -15.26 2.09 14.58
N ASN A 77 -16.57 1.89 14.57
CA ASN A 77 -17.53 2.92 14.99
C ASN A 77 -17.35 3.34 16.46
N ILE A 78 -17.06 2.37 17.35
CA ILE A 78 -16.69 2.65 18.74
C ILE A 78 -15.44 3.54 18.80
N GLY A 79 -14.42 3.22 18.01
CA GLY A 79 -13.18 4.00 17.92
C GLY A 79 -13.44 5.46 17.49
N TYR A 80 -14.26 5.68 16.47
CA TYR A 80 -14.65 7.02 16.03
C TYR A 80 -15.44 7.80 17.08
N SER A 81 -16.41 7.17 17.74
CA SER A 81 -17.16 7.83 18.82
C SER A 81 -16.25 8.22 20.00
N LEU A 82 -15.27 7.35 20.36
CA LEU A 82 -14.28 7.64 21.41
C LEU A 82 -13.34 8.79 21.02
N GLU A 83 -12.90 8.85 19.75
CA GLU A 83 -12.12 9.98 19.23
C GLU A 83 -12.89 11.30 19.39
N ASN A 84 -14.16 11.32 19.02
CA ASN A 84 -15.01 12.51 19.16
C ASN A 84 -15.21 12.92 20.62
N LEU A 85 -15.22 11.95 21.55
CA LEU A 85 -15.22 12.18 22.99
C LEU A 85 -13.85 12.58 23.57
N LYS A 86 -12.79 12.62 22.72
CA LYS A 86 -11.39 12.93 23.08
C LYS A 86 -10.70 11.84 23.92
N GLU A 87 -11.22 10.65 23.91
CA GLU A 87 -10.63 9.46 24.56
C GLU A 87 -9.72 8.72 23.56
N LEU A 88 -8.62 9.39 23.12
CA LEU A 88 -7.80 8.96 22.00
C LEU A 88 -7.11 7.60 22.24
N GLU A 89 -6.63 7.35 23.46
CA GLU A 89 -5.99 6.08 23.82
C GLU A 89 -6.96 4.90 23.71
N LEU A 90 -8.22 5.09 24.16
CA LEU A 90 -9.27 4.06 23.99
C LEU A 90 -9.65 3.91 22.52
N ALA A 91 -9.76 5.01 21.76
CA ALA A 91 -10.00 4.95 20.33
C ALA A 91 -8.96 4.08 19.62
N ILE A 92 -7.66 4.23 19.95
CA ILE A 92 -6.58 3.41 19.43
C ILE A 92 -6.80 1.93 19.76
N VAL A 93 -7.14 1.60 21.01
CA VAL A 93 -7.37 0.19 21.42
C VAL A 93 -8.48 -0.46 20.59
N PHE A 94 -9.62 0.20 20.43
CA PHE A 94 -10.75 -0.35 19.67
C PHE A 94 -10.49 -0.38 18.16
N LEU A 95 -9.79 0.61 17.60
CA LEU A 95 -9.38 0.59 16.20
C LEU A 95 -8.34 -0.49 15.92
N LYS A 96 -7.40 -0.76 16.82
CA LYS A 96 -6.50 -1.93 16.72
C LYS A 96 -7.28 -3.24 16.68
N GLN A 97 -8.29 -3.37 17.53
CA GLN A 97 -9.14 -4.56 17.53
C GLN A 97 -9.91 -4.69 16.22
N SER A 98 -10.44 -3.59 15.66
CA SER A 98 -11.09 -3.56 14.35
C SER A 98 -10.14 -4.03 13.25
N VAL A 99 -8.92 -3.46 13.18
CA VAL A 99 -7.89 -3.85 12.20
C VAL A 99 -7.55 -5.34 12.35
N ASN A 100 -7.38 -5.85 13.57
CA ASN A 100 -7.09 -7.27 13.79
C ASN A 100 -8.23 -8.19 13.32
N GLN A 101 -9.50 -7.76 13.41
CA GLN A 101 -10.62 -8.50 12.81
C GLN A 101 -10.54 -8.50 11.28
N TYR A 102 -10.18 -7.38 10.66
CA TYR A 102 -10.03 -7.29 9.21
C TYR A 102 -8.87 -8.14 8.70
N GLU A 103 -7.72 -8.16 9.41
CA GLU A 103 -6.59 -9.05 9.09
C GLU A 103 -6.99 -10.53 9.18
N ALA A 104 -7.77 -10.92 10.19
CA ALA A 104 -8.29 -12.28 10.31
C ALA A 104 -9.24 -12.65 9.15
N ILE A 105 -10.11 -11.73 8.70
CA ILE A 105 -11.02 -11.93 7.57
C ILE A 105 -10.22 -12.04 6.26
N ARG A 106 -9.15 -11.28 6.08
CA ARG A 106 -8.30 -11.31 4.88
C ARG A 106 -7.90 -12.73 4.50
N GLY A 107 -7.52 -13.55 5.49
CA GLY A 107 -7.20 -14.96 5.28
C GLY A 107 -8.38 -15.77 4.74
N ASP A 108 -9.59 -15.45 5.16
CA ASP A 108 -10.80 -16.20 4.85
C ASP A 108 -11.41 -15.82 3.48
N ILE A 109 -11.21 -14.60 2.99
CA ILE A 109 -11.85 -14.09 1.75
C ILE A 109 -11.03 -14.30 0.46
N ARG A 110 -9.82 -14.84 0.53
CA ARG A 110 -8.93 -15.07 -0.62
C ARG A 110 -9.55 -15.88 -1.77
N GLY A 111 -10.63 -16.60 -1.52
CA GLY A 111 -11.36 -17.39 -2.53
C GLY A 111 -12.59 -16.70 -3.11
N LEU A 112 -12.91 -15.47 -2.73
CA LEU A 112 -14.07 -14.75 -3.23
C LEU A 112 -13.80 -14.08 -4.59
N ALA A 113 -14.87 -13.63 -5.27
CA ALA A 113 -14.75 -12.86 -6.49
C ALA A 113 -14.08 -11.50 -6.25
N THR A 114 -13.33 -11.01 -7.25
CA THR A 114 -12.54 -9.77 -7.20
C THR A 114 -13.34 -8.58 -6.72
N GLU A 115 -14.54 -8.38 -7.26
CA GLU A 115 -15.39 -7.23 -6.89
C GLU A 115 -15.82 -7.25 -5.42
N GLN A 116 -15.92 -8.46 -4.83
CA GLN A 116 -16.27 -8.60 -3.41
C GLN A 116 -15.09 -8.29 -2.50
N GLN A 117 -13.88 -8.66 -2.91
CA GLN A 117 -12.66 -8.33 -2.19
C GLN A 117 -12.41 -6.83 -2.24
N GLN A 118 -12.53 -6.21 -3.43
CA GLN A 118 -12.38 -4.78 -3.64
C GLN A 118 -13.33 -3.94 -2.79
N ALA A 119 -14.62 -4.26 -2.83
CA ALA A 119 -15.62 -3.59 -2.00
C ALA A 119 -15.33 -3.74 -0.49
N PHE A 120 -14.66 -4.82 -0.08
CA PHE A 120 -14.24 -5.01 1.31
C PHE A 120 -13.06 -4.09 1.64
N THR A 121 -11.97 -4.11 0.87
CA THR A 121 -10.76 -3.30 1.11
C THR A 121 -11.08 -1.81 1.10
N ASP A 122 -11.83 -1.31 0.13
CA ASP A 122 -12.28 0.08 0.08
C ASP A 122 -13.04 0.49 1.35
N SER A 123 -13.84 -0.44 1.90
CA SER A 123 -14.64 -0.17 3.10
C SER A 123 -13.82 -0.08 4.39
N ILE A 124 -12.61 -0.64 4.41
CA ILE A 124 -11.77 -0.73 5.61
C ILE A 124 -10.54 0.19 5.59
N ALA A 125 -10.09 0.64 4.40
CA ALA A 125 -8.88 1.44 4.24
C ALA A 125 -8.86 2.68 5.14
N ASP A 126 -10.01 3.34 5.30
CA ASP A 126 -10.14 4.51 6.18
C ASP A 126 -9.92 4.17 7.66
N THR A 127 -10.23 2.94 8.09
CA THR A 127 -9.95 2.47 9.46
C THR A 127 -8.44 2.42 9.73
N TYR A 128 -7.66 1.89 8.78
CA TYR A 128 -6.19 1.84 8.89
C TYR A 128 -5.60 3.25 8.90
N ARG A 129 -6.04 4.13 7.98
CA ARG A 129 -5.57 5.52 7.94
C ARG A 129 -5.93 6.28 9.21
N LYS A 130 -7.13 6.08 9.75
CA LYS A 130 -7.57 6.68 11.01
C LYS A 130 -6.73 6.19 12.18
N LEU A 131 -6.50 4.88 12.29
CA LEU A 131 -5.64 4.33 13.35
C LEU A 131 -4.21 4.87 13.26
N ALA A 132 -3.62 4.91 12.05
CA ALA A 132 -2.29 5.48 11.85
C ALA A 132 -2.25 6.96 12.26
N ASP A 133 -3.26 7.75 11.89
CA ASP A 133 -3.37 9.15 12.30
C ASP A 133 -3.40 9.32 13.83
N LEU A 134 -4.24 8.55 14.54
CA LEU A 134 -4.31 8.62 15.99
C LEU A 134 -3.01 8.18 16.68
N LEU A 135 -2.35 7.15 16.14
CA LEU A 135 -1.03 6.72 16.61
C LEU A 135 0.01 7.83 16.44
N LEU A 136 0.02 8.51 15.28
CA LEU A 136 0.90 9.66 15.04
C LEU A 136 0.60 10.83 15.99
N GLN A 137 -0.67 11.11 16.30
CA GLN A 137 -1.04 12.12 17.29
C GLN A 137 -0.53 11.81 18.71
N LYS A 138 -0.19 10.54 18.98
CA LYS A 138 0.39 10.07 20.25
C LYS A 138 1.90 9.78 20.15
N ASP A 139 2.56 10.25 19.08
CA ASP A 139 3.98 10.02 18.80
C ASP A 139 4.37 8.53 18.71
N ARG A 140 3.40 7.63 18.43
CA ARG A 140 3.58 6.19 18.22
C ARG A 140 3.89 5.92 16.74
N ILE A 141 5.05 6.40 16.28
CA ILE A 141 5.41 6.51 14.86
C ILE A 141 5.62 5.14 14.22
N LEU A 142 6.30 4.22 14.92
CA LEU A 142 6.59 2.87 14.41
C LEU A 142 5.32 2.02 14.26
N GLU A 143 4.40 2.14 15.19
CA GLU A 143 3.11 1.46 15.07
C GLU A 143 2.28 2.05 13.93
N ALA A 144 2.29 3.36 13.75
CA ALA A 144 1.63 4.00 12.61
C ALA A 144 2.22 3.50 11.27
N GLN A 145 3.54 3.41 11.16
CA GLN A 145 4.21 2.82 10.00
C GLN A 145 3.75 1.38 9.76
N ARG A 146 3.66 0.57 10.82
CA ARG A 146 3.18 -0.80 10.72
C ARG A 146 1.75 -0.91 10.21
N ILE A 147 0.86 -0.03 10.68
CA ILE A 147 -0.53 0.04 10.18
C ILE A 147 -0.54 0.37 8.69
N LEU A 148 0.29 1.30 8.24
CA LEU A 148 0.41 1.65 6.83
C LEU A 148 0.96 0.50 5.99
N ASP A 149 1.91 -0.26 6.53
CA ASP A 149 2.41 -1.48 5.88
C ASP A 149 1.29 -2.52 5.68
N LEU A 150 0.47 -2.76 6.71
CA LEU A 150 -0.67 -3.67 6.60
C LEU A 150 -1.70 -3.19 5.56
N LEU A 151 -2.00 -1.89 5.52
CA LEU A 151 -2.89 -1.33 4.52
C LEU A 151 -2.37 -1.57 3.10
N LYS A 152 -1.07 -1.32 2.86
CA LYS A 152 -0.43 -1.54 1.55
C LYS A 152 -0.45 -3.02 1.14
N VAL A 153 -0.28 -3.94 2.08
CA VAL A 153 -0.41 -5.38 1.83
C VAL A 153 -1.84 -5.74 1.48
N GLN A 154 -2.84 -5.14 2.13
CA GLN A 154 -4.26 -5.33 1.79
C GLN A 154 -4.59 -4.84 0.38
N GLU A 155 -4.20 -3.61 0.05
CA GLU A 155 -4.41 -3.02 -1.29
C GLU A 155 -3.76 -3.89 -2.37
N LEU A 156 -2.55 -4.40 -2.12
CA LEU A 156 -1.84 -5.26 -3.06
C LEU A 156 -2.47 -6.66 -3.20
N GLU A 157 -2.95 -7.25 -2.09
CA GLU A 157 -3.69 -8.54 -2.11
C GLU A 157 -4.94 -8.44 -2.96
N GLU A 158 -5.65 -7.32 -2.87
CA GLU A 158 -6.83 -7.05 -3.68
C GLU A 158 -6.53 -7.09 -5.17
N TYR A 159 -5.44 -6.44 -5.59
CA TYR A 159 -5.04 -6.38 -6.99
C TYR A 159 -4.54 -7.74 -7.52
N LEU A 160 -3.67 -8.43 -6.77
CA LEU A 160 -2.99 -9.64 -7.23
C LEU A 160 -3.67 -10.96 -6.82
N HIS A 161 -4.46 -10.97 -5.75
CA HIS A 161 -5.14 -12.15 -5.15
C HIS A 161 -4.23 -13.30 -4.71
N ASN A 162 -2.92 -13.07 -4.61
CA ASN A 162 -1.94 -14.10 -4.25
C ASN A 162 -0.81 -13.58 -3.35
N VAL A 163 -0.98 -12.42 -2.73
CA VAL A 163 0.04 -11.83 -1.85
C VAL A 163 0.17 -12.69 -0.60
N ARG A 164 1.36 -13.21 -0.39
CA ARG A 164 1.69 -13.91 0.86
C ARG A 164 2.25 -12.87 1.82
N GLY A 165 1.49 -12.55 2.84
CA GLY A 165 2.04 -11.83 4.00
C GLY A 165 3.19 -12.65 4.60
N ASN A 166 4.06 -11.98 5.33
CA ASN A 166 5.05 -12.67 6.17
C ASN A 166 4.44 -12.94 7.57
N ALA A 167 5.19 -13.65 8.43
CA ALA A 167 4.74 -13.95 9.79
C ALA A 167 4.39 -12.69 10.61
N GLU A 168 4.97 -11.55 10.25
CA GLU A 168 4.69 -10.28 10.91
C GLU A 168 3.33 -9.71 10.48
N THR A 169 2.98 -9.76 9.19
CA THR A 169 1.68 -9.28 8.69
C THR A 169 0.53 -10.22 9.08
N GLU A 170 0.79 -11.52 9.19
CA GLU A 170 -0.23 -12.50 9.63
C GLU A 170 -0.59 -12.38 11.11
N SER A 171 0.29 -11.84 11.94
CA SER A 171 0.05 -11.67 13.40
C SER A 171 -0.85 -10.48 13.75
N GLY A 172 -1.18 -9.63 12.76
CA GLY A 172 -1.93 -8.39 13.01
C GLY A 172 -1.11 -7.36 13.82
N ILE A 173 -1.81 -6.53 14.59
CA ILE A 173 -1.22 -5.50 15.45
C ILE A 173 -1.20 -5.95 16.90
N ALA A 174 -0.02 -5.96 17.50
CA ALA A 174 0.15 -6.23 18.91
C ALA A 174 -0.43 -5.10 19.78
N TYR A 175 -0.94 -5.48 20.94
CA TYR A 175 -1.36 -4.54 21.96
C TYR A 175 -0.22 -4.28 22.95
N TRP A 176 -0.07 -3.05 23.39
CA TRP A 176 0.73 -2.76 24.56
C TRP A 176 0.09 -3.39 25.81
N ARG A 177 0.88 -3.69 26.81
CA ARG A 177 0.36 -4.35 28.01
C ARG A 177 -0.85 -3.65 28.64
N PRO A 178 -0.87 -2.30 28.85
CA PRO A 178 -2.05 -1.64 29.37
C PRO A 178 -3.25 -1.68 28.40
N GLU A 179 -3.02 -1.70 27.07
CA GLU A 179 -4.08 -1.87 26.08
C GLU A 179 -4.72 -3.25 26.18
N GLN A 180 -3.90 -4.31 26.36
CA GLN A 180 -4.38 -5.66 26.56
C GLN A 180 -5.21 -5.78 27.84
N GLU A 181 -4.77 -5.16 28.94
CA GLU A 181 -5.52 -5.14 30.20
C GLU A 181 -6.88 -4.43 30.08
N ILE A 182 -6.95 -3.35 29.28
CA ILE A 182 -8.22 -2.69 28.93
C ILE A 182 -9.13 -3.65 28.15
N LEU A 183 -8.61 -4.31 27.13
CA LEU A 183 -9.37 -5.27 26.32
C LEU A 183 -9.85 -6.47 27.16
N ASP A 184 -9.01 -7.05 27.98
CA ASP A 184 -9.37 -8.18 28.86
C ASP A 184 -10.52 -7.79 29.78
N ARG A 185 -10.47 -6.58 30.34
CA ARG A 185 -11.56 -6.07 31.18
C ARG A 185 -12.85 -5.85 30.40
N TYR A 186 -12.75 -5.28 29.20
CA TYR A 186 -13.90 -5.08 28.31
C TYR A 186 -14.52 -6.41 27.89
N GLN A 187 -13.72 -7.37 27.47
CA GLN A 187 -14.16 -8.71 27.07
C GLN A 187 -14.80 -9.47 28.24
N SER A 188 -14.30 -9.32 29.44
CA SER A 188 -14.90 -9.91 30.64
C SER A 188 -16.32 -9.39 30.86
N LEU A 189 -16.54 -8.07 30.74
CA LEU A 189 -17.88 -7.49 30.82
C LEU A 189 -18.81 -7.98 29.70
N GLN A 190 -18.30 -8.09 28.48
CA GLN A 190 -19.04 -8.61 27.35
C GLN A 190 -19.45 -10.08 27.55
N ALA A 191 -18.55 -10.91 28.05
CA ALA A 191 -18.83 -12.31 28.33
C ALA A 191 -19.96 -12.47 29.35
N GLU A 192 -19.99 -11.64 30.39
CA GLU A 192 -21.07 -11.63 31.38
C GLU A 192 -22.40 -11.24 30.77
N VAL A 193 -22.43 -10.19 29.93
CA VAL A 193 -23.64 -9.75 29.20
C VAL A 193 -24.15 -10.84 28.26
N THR A 194 -23.25 -11.46 27.51
CA THR A 194 -23.57 -12.53 26.55
C THR A 194 -24.16 -13.76 27.25
N ALA A 195 -23.54 -14.21 28.34
CA ALA A 195 -24.04 -15.34 29.12
C ALA A 195 -25.44 -15.09 29.67
N LEU A 196 -25.68 -13.89 30.22
CA LEU A 196 -27.03 -13.53 30.72
C LEU A 196 -28.06 -13.40 29.58
N ALA A 197 -27.63 -12.89 28.41
CA ALA A 197 -28.51 -12.80 27.25
C ALA A 197 -28.96 -14.18 26.74
N GLN A 198 -28.03 -15.14 26.68
CA GLN A 198 -28.37 -16.53 26.30
C GLN A 198 -29.33 -17.17 27.31
N GLU A 199 -29.04 -17.05 28.61
CA GLU A 199 -29.91 -17.57 29.67
C GLU A 199 -31.32 -16.92 29.60
N LEU A 200 -31.39 -15.61 29.33
CA LEU A 200 -32.66 -14.90 29.18
C LEU A 200 -33.46 -15.40 27.97
N ASN A 201 -32.83 -15.57 26.82
CA ASN A 201 -33.45 -16.08 25.61
C ASN A 201 -34.08 -17.48 25.84
N ASP A 202 -33.34 -18.37 26.51
CA ASP A 202 -33.84 -19.71 26.84
C ASP A 202 -35.08 -19.67 27.76
N LEU A 203 -35.05 -18.78 28.77
CA LEU A 203 -36.18 -18.61 29.69
C LEU A 203 -37.39 -17.94 29.04
N GLU A 204 -37.17 -16.99 28.11
CA GLU A 204 -38.22 -16.39 27.31
C GLU A 204 -38.89 -17.39 26.36
N ALA A 205 -38.11 -18.26 25.71
CA ALA A 205 -38.62 -19.33 24.88
C ALA A 205 -39.53 -20.27 25.69
N LYS A 206 -39.11 -20.63 26.92
CA LYS A 206 -39.98 -21.43 27.84
C LYS A 206 -41.22 -20.66 28.25
N ALA A 207 -41.13 -19.36 28.50
CA ALA A 207 -42.28 -18.53 28.85
C ALA A 207 -43.31 -18.47 27.69
N LYS A 208 -42.83 -18.25 26.45
CA LYS A 208 -43.66 -18.26 25.23
C LYS A 208 -44.33 -19.63 25.00
N ALA A 209 -43.63 -20.73 25.30
CA ALA A 209 -44.16 -22.08 25.20
C ALA A 209 -45.10 -22.46 26.36
N GLY A 210 -45.26 -21.61 27.36
CA GLY A 210 -46.06 -21.90 28.56
C GLY A 210 -45.48 -23.00 29.46
N THR A 211 -44.19 -23.30 29.33
CA THR A 211 -43.48 -24.35 30.08
C THR A 211 -42.57 -23.82 31.17
N ILE A 212 -42.51 -22.50 31.35
CA ILE A 212 -41.68 -21.87 32.37
C ILE A 212 -42.18 -22.17 33.77
N THR A 213 -41.29 -22.56 34.67
CA THR A 213 -41.62 -22.79 36.08
C THR A 213 -41.53 -21.48 36.88
N PRO A 214 -42.19 -21.36 38.06
CA PRO A 214 -42.12 -20.16 38.88
C PRO A 214 -40.69 -19.72 39.25
N PRO A 215 -39.74 -20.63 39.61
CA PRO A 215 -38.34 -20.23 39.84
C PRO A 215 -37.65 -19.72 38.57
N GLU A 216 -37.95 -20.31 37.41
CA GLU A 216 -37.37 -19.85 36.13
C GLU A 216 -37.91 -18.45 35.72
N ASP A 217 -39.18 -18.17 35.98
CA ASP A 217 -39.75 -16.84 35.71
C ASP A 217 -39.22 -15.78 36.65
N GLU A 218 -38.90 -16.13 37.91
CA GLU A 218 -38.20 -15.27 38.85
C GLU A 218 -36.78 -14.99 38.36
N ARG A 219 -36.03 -16.01 37.91
CA ARG A 219 -34.71 -15.90 37.34
C ARG A 219 -34.71 -15.03 36.09
N ARG A 220 -35.68 -15.18 35.20
CA ARG A 220 -35.87 -14.36 34.01
C ARG A 220 -35.96 -12.85 34.34
N ARG A 221 -36.74 -12.49 35.38
CA ARG A 221 -36.86 -11.11 35.84
C ARG A 221 -35.56 -10.58 36.47
N GLU A 222 -34.88 -11.42 37.20
CA GLU A 222 -33.57 -11.08 37.78
C GLU A 222 -32.54 -10.82 36.70
N ILE A 223 -32.45 -11.67 35.66
CA ILE A 223 -31.51 -11.49 34.53
C ILE A 223 -31.79 -10.18 33.80
N ALA A 224 -33.08 -9.88 33.52
CA ALA A 224 -33.44 -8.62 32.87
C ALA A 224 -33.04 -7.37 33.71
N ARG A 225 -32.93 -7.51 35.04
CA ARG A 225 -32.36 -6.44 35.89
C ARG A 225 -30.86 -6.40 35.81
N LEU A 226 -30.17 -7.56 35.92
CA LEU A 226 -28.74 -7.67 35.86
C LEU A 226 -28.17 -7.16 34.53
N GLN A 227 -28.83 -7.47 33.41
CA GLN A 227 -28.43 -6.94 32.10
C GLN A 227 -28.47 -5.40 32.07
N ARG A 228 -29.50 -4.77 32.64
CA ARG A 228 -29.57 -3.29 32.73
C ARG A 228 -28.45 -2.72 33.62
N GLU A 229 -28.09 -3.41 34.70
CA GLU A 229 -26.99 -3.02 35.57
C GLU A 229 -25.64 -3.15 34.87
N LEU A 230 -25.43 -4.23 34.09
CA LEU A 230 -24.20 -4.42 33.29
C LEU A 230 -24.09 -3.43 32.15
N LEU A 231 -25.18 -3.15 31.43
CA LEU A 231 -25.20 -2.09 30.42
C LEU A 231 -24.87 -0.71 31.04
N ALA A 232 -25.34 -0.44 32.26
CA ALA A 232 -24.94 0.77 32.98
C ALA A 232 -23.43 0.78 33.33
N GLN A 233 -22.85 -0.39 33.66
CA GLN A 233 -21.39 -0.53 33.86
C GLN A 233 -20.60 -0.29 32.58
N PHE A 234 -21.08 -0.72 31.40
CA PHE A 234 -20.46 -0.36 30.13
C PHE A 234 -20.47 1.15 29.89
N ASN A 235 -21.56 1.83 30.21
CA ASN A 235 -21.64 3.29 30.08
C ASN A 235 -20.65 4.04 30.99
N THR A 236 -20.27 3.40 32.12
CA THR A 236 -19.28 3.94 33.05
C THR A 236 -17.90 3.26 32.93
N PHE A 237 -17.72 2.39 31.94
CA PHE A 237 -16.48 1.66 31.73
C PHE A 237 -15.27 2.58 31.61
N ILE A 238 -15.41 3.64 30.82
CA ILE A 238 -14.37 4.63 30.58
C ILE A 238 -13.98 5.33 31.90
N ASP A 239 -14.97 5.63 32.75
CA ASP A 239 -14.76 6.36 34.01
C ASP A 239 -14.34 5.46 35.18
N SER A 240 -14.23 4.14 34.97
CA SER A 240 -13.83 3.21 36.03
C SER A 240 -12.37 3.45 36.47
N GLU A 241 -12.10 3.32 37.78
CA GLU A 241 -10.77 3.56 38.35
C GLU A 241 -9.69 2.70 37.67
N ASP A 242 -9.99 1.43 37.37
CA ASP A 242 -9.07 0.50 36.72
C ASP A 242 -8.70 0.99 35.32
N ILE A 243 -9.70 1.38 34.50
CA ILE A 243 -9.46 1.86 33.14
C ILE A 243 -8.71 3.19 33.15
N GLN A 244 -9.06 4.11 34.03
CA GLN A 244 -8.33 5.37 34.19
C GLN A 244 -6.88 5.14 34.63
N ALA A 245 -6.61 4.12 35.45
CA ALA A 245 -5.25 3.73 35.84
C ALA A 245 -4.46 3.20 34.62
N PHE A 246 -5.05 2.35 33.77
CA PHE A 246 -4.40 1.86 32.56
C PHE A 246 -4.16 2.97 31.53
N LEU A 247 -5.13 3.88 31.35
CA LEU A 247 -4.97 5.05 30.50
C LEU A 247 -3.86 6.00 31.00
N ALA A 248 -3.73 6.15 32.31
CA ALA A 248 -2.62 6.91 32.90
C ALA A 248 -1.26 6.24 32.66
N GLN A 249 -1.20 4.91 32.65
CA GLN A 249 0.00 4.16 32.29
C GLN A 249 0.34 4.36 30.80
N LEU A 250 -0.62 4.26 29.89
CA LEU A 250 -0.41 4.49 28.45
C LEU A 250 0.20 5.87 28.15
N LYS A 251 -0.15 6.89 28.92
CA LYS A 251 0.45 8.23 28.78
C LYS A 251 1.90 8.33 29.25
N GLN A 252 2.44 7.33 29.93
CA GLN A 252 3.79 7.30 30.51
C GLN A 252 4.72 6.30 29.83
N VAL A 253 4.17 5.42 28.96
CA VAL A 253 4.94 4.39 28.26
C VAL A 253 5.52 5.00 26.99
N ASP A 254 6.84 4.94 26.86
CA ASP A 254 7.53 5.24 25.61
C ASP A 254 7.46 4.04 24.66
N GLU A 255 7.36 4.31 23.35
CA GLU A 255 7.28 3.29 22.29
C GLU A 255 8.40 2.23 22.37
N VAL A 256 9.55 2.58 22.94
CA VAL A 256 10.73 1.70 23.08
C VAL A 256 10.65 0.76 24.29
N SER A 257 9.89 1.08 25.33
CA SER A 257 9.98 0.37 26.61
C SER A 257 9.09 -0.87 26.75
N ASP A 258 8.05 -1.04 25.91
CA ASP A 258 7.07 -2.13 26.02
C ASP A 258 7.17 -3.22 24.91
N GLN A 259 8.12 -3.08 23.96
CA GLN A 259 8.14 -3.88 22.74
C GLN A 259 9.34 -4.85 22.65
N THR A 260 9.34 -5.92 23.40
CA THR A 260 10.39 -6.96 23.28
C THR A 260 10.40 -7.69 21.92
N VAL A 261 9.25 -7.82 21.24
CA VAL A 261 9.14 -8.50 19.93
C VAL A 261 9.37 -7.55 18.75
N GLN A 262 9.03 -6.27 18.89
CA GLN A 262 9.22 -5.27 17.82
C GLN A 262 10.63 -4.67 17.80
N LEU A 263 11.38 -4.72 18.91
CA LEU A 263 12.78 -4.27 18.96
C LEU A 263 13.68 -5.04 18.00
N ASP A 264 13.48 -6.33 17.83
CA ASP A 264 14.30 -7.16 16.92
C ASP A 264 14.01 -6.83 15.44
N SER A 265 12.76 -6.54 15.09
CA SER A 265 12.41 -6.14 13.72
C SER A 265 12.89 -4.73 13.40
N LEU A 266 12.74 -3.79 14.33
CA LEU A 266 13.25 -2.43 14.20
C LEU A 266 14.79 -2.41 14.12
N THR A 267 15.47 -3.19 14.93
CA THR A 267 16.94 -3.28 14.88
C THR A 267 17.40 -3.80 13.52
N ARG A 268 16.80 -4.88 13.03
CA ARG A 268 17.09 -5.40 11.67
C ARG A 268 16.78 -4.36 10.58
N GLN A 269 15.68 -3.64 10.69
CA GLN A 269 15.33 -2.57 9.76
C GLN A 269 16.39 -1.46 9.78
N LYS A 270 16.82 -1.00 10.95
CA LYS A 270 17.87 0.01 11.10
C LYS A 270 19.22 -0.48 10.57
N ASP A 271 19.59 -1.74 10.84
CA ASP A 271 20.81 -2.36 10.32
C ASP A 271 20.81 -2.39 8.78
N ASN A 272 19.67 -2.74 8.17
CA ASN A 272 19.51 -2.71 6.71
C ASN A 272 19.63 -1.28 6.17
N LEU A 273 19.00 -0.30 6.80
CA LEU A 273 19.07 1.10 6.40
C LEU A 273 20.51 1.66 6.53
N GLU A 274 21.26 1.26 7.54
CA GLU A 274 22.67 1.64 7.71
C GLU A 274 23.53 1.05 6.58
N GLN A 275 23.35 -0.24 6.26
CA GLN A 275 24.06 -0.90 5.17
C GLN A 275 23.76 -0.24 3.81
N LEU A 276 22.52 0.19 3.58
CA LEU A 276 22.06 0.85 2.36
C LEU A 276 22.40 2.35 2.33
N GLN A 277 22.89 2.92 3.42
CA GLN A 277 23.02 4.38 3.61
C GLN A 277 21.71 5.10 3.27
N ALA A 278 20.59 4.58 3.80
CA ALA A 278 19.26 4.96 3.40
C ALA A 278 18.40 5.44 4.57
N VAL A 279 17.43 6.27 4.22
CA VAL A 279 16.24 6.49 5.05
C VAL A 279 15.05 5.82 4.41
N LEU A 280 14.11 5.39 5.24
CA LEU A 280 12.81 4.92 4.81
C LEU A 280 11.81 6.07 4.93
N PHE A 281 11.09 6.36 3.85
CA PHE A 281 10.15 7.46 3.76
C PHE A 281 8.73 6.97 3.47
N TYR A 282 7.80 7.21 4.42
CA TYR A 282 6.37 6.90 4.35
C TYR A 282 5.55 8.19 4.41
N PRO A 283 5.03 8.70 3.30
CA PRO A 283 3.98 9.72 3.33
C PRO A 283 2.63 9.06 3.64
N LEU A 284 1.81 9.71 4.45
CA LEU A 284 0.41 9.37 4.69
C LEU A 284 -0.47 10.53 4.24
N ILE A 285 -1.39 10.25 3.32
CA ILE A 285 -2.33 11.23 2.78
C ILE A 285 -3.62 11.22 3.60
N LEU A 286 -3.87 12.29 4.34
CA LEU A 286 -5.12 12.53 5.06
C LEU A 286 -6.02 13.52 4.29
N GLU A 287 -7.26 13.67 4.74
CA GLU A 287 -8.22 14.55 4.05
C GLU A 287 -7.82 16.03 4.12
N ASP A 288 -7.17 16.46 5.21
CA ASP A 288 -6.85 17.84 5.52
C ASP A 288 -5.35 18.17 5.53
N ARG A 289 -4.47 17.16 5.57
CA ARG A 289 -3.01 17.34 5.70
C ARG A 289 -2.22 16.14 5.20
N LEU A 290 -0.90 16.30 5.10
CA LEU A 290 0.04 15.20 4.90
C LEU A 290 0.83 14.95 6.19
N GLU A 291 1.06 13.68 6.49
CA GLU A 291 2.01 13.25 7.50
C GLU A 291 3.20 12.59 6.80
N LEU A 292 4.40 13.05 7.11
CA LEU A 292 5.63 12.55 6.54
C LEU A 292 6.41 11.79 7.63
N ILE A 293 6.55 10.49 7.45
CA ILE A 293 7.25 9.61 8.39
C ILE A 293 8.59 9.23 7.78
N VAL A 294 9.67 9.44 8.53
CA VAL A 294 11.03 9.04 8.14
C VAL A 294 11.65 8.18 9.23
N VAL A 295 12.18 7.03 8.84
CA VAL A 295 12.99 6.17 9.70
C VAL A 295 14.42 6.20 9.20
N ALA A 296 15.34 6.65 10.05
CA ALA A 296 16.76 6.71 9.77
C ALA A 296 17.52 5.64 10.60
N PRO A 297 18.71 5.17 10.14
CA PRO A 297 19.42 4.09 10.81
C PRO A 297 19.80 4.43 12.26
N ASN A 298 20.33 5.64 12.49
CA ASN A 298 20.94 6.05 13.76
C ASN A 298 20.15 7.16 14.48
N ALA A 299 18.85 7.29 14.20
CA ALA A 299 17.99 8.28 14.83
C ALA A 299 16.64 7.69 15.26
N GLU A 300 15.96 8.39 16.13
CA GLU A 300 14.53 8.10 16.40
C GLU A 300 13.69 8.37 15.14
N PRO A 301 12.58 7.64 14.96
CA PRO A 301 11.66 7.91 13.86
C PRO A 301 11.17 9.36 13.89
N ILE A 302 11.07 9.97 12.71
CA ILE A 302 10.75 11.38 12.55
C ILE A 302 9.38 11.51 11.92
N ARG A 303 8.58 12.43 12.46
CA ARG A 303 7.32 12.85 11.88
C ARG A 303 7.37 14.34 11.52
N ARG A 304 6.87 14.68 10.32
CA ARG A 304 6.61 16.07 9.92
C ARG A 304 5.20 16.18 9.36
N THR A 305 4.47 17.19 9.84
CA THR A 305 3.09 17.46 9.40
C THR A 305 3.09 18.63 8.43
N VAL A 306 2.41 18.49 7.31
CA VAL A 306 2.20 19.54 6.31
C VAL A 306 0.74 19.93 6.32
N GLU A 307 0.44 20.94 7.11
CA GLU A 307 -0.93 21.44 7.31
C GLU A 307 -1.49 22.08 6.04
N GLY A 308 -2.80 21.89 5.81
CA GLY A 308 -3.53 22.49 4.70
C GLY A 308 -3.23 21.89 3.33
N VAL A 309 -2.52 20.76 3.28
CA VAL A 309 -2.29 19.98 2.05
C VAL A 309 -2.97 18.63 2.20
N GLY A 310 -4.26 18.60 2.04
CA GLY A 310 -5.05 17.38 2.09
C GLY A 310 -5.13 16.67 0.72
N ARG A 311 -5.82 15.52 0.74
CA ARG A 311 -5.98 14.60 -0.42
C ARG A 311 -6.37 15.35 -1.71
N THR A 312 -7.39 16.18 -1.67
CA THR A 312 -7.90 16.88 -2.87
C THR A 312 -6.85 17.81 -3.47
N GLN A 313 -6.18 18.60 -2.64
CA GLN A 313 -5.17 19.55 -3.10
C GLN A 313 -3.92 18.84 -3.64
N LEU A 314 -3.50 17.76 -2.98
CA LEU A 314 -2.37 16.95 -3.43
C LEU A 314 -2.67 16.32 -4.78
N ASN A 315 -3.83 15.66 -4.93
CA ASN A 315 -4.23 14.99 -6.18
C ASN A 315 -4.31 15.96 -7.36
N GLN A 316 -4.74 17.20 -7.14
CA GLN A 316 -4.72 18.22 -8.18
C GLN A 316 -3.29 18.46 -8.70
N VAL A 317 -2.32 18.66 -7.80
CA VAL A 317 -0.93 18.96 -8.20
C VAL A 317 -0.24 17.73 -8.80
N ILE A 318 -0.55 16.54 -8.30
CA ILE A 318 -0.10 15.29 -8.92
C ILE A 318 -0.60 15.18 -10.36
N THR A 319 -1.87 15.54 -10.60
CA THR A 319 -2.45 15.55 -11.96
C THR A 319 -1.73 16.54 -12.87
N GLU A 320 -1.50 17.78 -12.40
CA GLU A 320 -0.76 18.80 -13.14
C GLU A 320 0.67 18.31 -13.46
N PHE A 321 1.34 17.70 -12.50
CA PHE A 321 2.70 17.18 -12.68
C PHE A 321 2.77 16.02 -13.68
N ARG A 322 1.86 15.04 -13.58
CA ARG A 322 1.78 13.93 -14.54
C ARG A 322 1.52 14.40 -15.96
N GLN A 323 0.61 15.37 -16.15
CA GLN A 323 0.35 15.97 -17.47
C GLN A 323 1.60 16.65 -18.02
N ALA A 324 2.34 17.36 -17.18
CA ALA A 324 3.59 17.99 -17.59
C ALA A 324 4.69 16.96 -17.91
N LEU A 325 4.82 15.89 -17.12
CA LEU A 325 5.75 14.79 -17.37
C LEU A 325 5.41 13.99 -18.64
N GLY A 326 4.13 13.92 -19.03
CA GLY A 326 3.67 13.20 -20.22
C GLY A 326 4.00 13.88 -21.56
N SER A 327 4.62 15.06 -21.56
CA SER A 327 4.93 15.79 -22.79
C SER A 327 6.25 16.56 -22.68
N PRO A 328 7.22 16.32 -23.57
CA PRO A 328 8.51 17.03 -23.53
C PRO A 328 8.42 18.53 -23.88
N ARG A 329 7.21 19.02 -24.22
CA ARG A 329 6.96 20.44 -24.50
C ARG A 329 6.34 21.19 -23.33
N SER A 330 6.02 20.50 -22.26
CA SER A 330 5.39 21.07 -21.06
C SER A 330 6.44 21.40 -20.02
N ASP A 331 6.22 22.44 -19.22
CA ASP A 331 7.10 22.73 -18.08
C ASP A 331 6.70 21.86 -16.88
N ALA A 332 7.55 20.90 -16.53
CA ALA A 332 7.37 20.04 -15.36
C ALA A 332 7.95 20.64 -14.06
N THR A 333 8.73 21.71 -14.15
CA THR A 333 9.47 22.29 -13.01
C THR A 333 8.54 22.89 -11.97
N ALA A 334 7.54 23.67 -12.40
CA ALA A 334 6.63 24.35 -11.47
C ALA A 334 5.82 23.39 -10.56
N PRO A 335 5.14 22.34 -11.07
CA PRO A 335 4.47 21.36 -10.22
C PRO A 335 5.46 20.49 -9.44
N ALA A 336 6.65 20.19 -9.98
CA ALA A 336 7.71 19.47 -9.28
C ALA A 336 8.18 20.24 -8.03
N GLN A 337 8.42 21.54 -8.14
CA GLN A 337 8.79 22.41 -7.02
C GLN A 337 7.68 22.49 -5.96
N LYS A 338 6.42 22.48 -6.38
CA LYS A 338 5.30 22.50 -5.44
C LYS A 338 5.22 21.21 -4.64
N LEU A 339 5.40 20.05 -5.29
CA LEU A 339 5.45 18.75 -4.61
C LEU A 339 6.69 18.63 -3.73
N TYR A 340 7.85 19.14 -4.19
CA TYR A 340 9.07 19.17 -3.37
C TYR A 340 8.84 19.90 -2.05
N ARG A 341 8.24 21.09 -2.09
CA ARG A 341 7.94 21.88 -0.88
C ARG A 341 7.02 21.16 0.10
N TRP A 342 6.19 20.25 -0.37
CA TRP A 342 5.28 19.49 0.48
C TRP A 342 5.87 18.19 0.99
N LEU A 343 6.68 17.51 0.18
CA LEU A 343 7.14 16.15 0.48
C LEU A 343 8.57 16.09 1.00
N ILE A 344 9.45 16.98 0.57
CA ILE A 344 10.89 16.89 0.86
C ILE A 344 11.42 18.06 1.69
N GLU A 345 11.04 19.30 1.38
CA GLU A 345 11.53 20.49 2.10
C GLU A 345 11.32 20.40 3.63
N PRO A 346 10.17 19.88 4.16
CA PRO A 346 9.99 19.70 5.60
C PRO A 346 10.98 18.72 6.25
N LEU A 347 11.62 17.86 5.45
CA LEU A 347 12.55 16.80 5.87
C LEU A 347 14.02 17.15 5.63
N GLU A 348 14.34 18.29 4.98
CA GLU A 348 15.70 18.63 4.56
C GLU A 348 16.72 18.58 5.70
N ALA A 349 16.40 19.15 6.84
CA ALA A 349 17.28 19.14 8.00
C ALA A 349 17.52 17.73 8.54
N ASP A 350 16.49 16.90 8.50
CA ASP A 350 16.53 15.52 8.99
C ASP A 350 17.33 14.63 8.05
N LEU A 351 17.14 14.78 6.73
CA LEU A 351 17.90 14.06 5.70
C LEU A 351 19.39 14.44 5.76
N ALA A 352 19.68 15.73 5.91
CA ALA A 352 21.06 16.20 6.06
C ALA A 352 21.72 15.68 7.34
N ALA A 353 20.99 15.65 8.47
CA ALA A 353 21.50 15.11 9.73
C ALA A 353 21.73 13.59 9.68
N ALA A 354 20.90 12.85 8.95
CA ALA A 354 21.06 11.41 8.74
C ALA A 354 22.27 11.08 7.86
N GLY A 355 22.73 12.02 7.02
CA GLY A 355 23.90 11.85 6.15
C GLY A 355 23.75 10.70 5.14
N VAL A 356 22.53 10.44 4.69
CA VAL A 356 22.20 9.33 3.79
C VAL A 356 22.26 9.73 2.34
N GLU A 357 22.46 8.75 1.46
CA GLU A 357 22.52 8.92 0.01
C GLU A 357 21.30 8.31 -0.70
N THR A 358 20.46 7.56 0.02
CA THR A 358 19.33 6.81 -0.55
C THR A 358 18.04 7.13 0.19
N ILE A 359 16.96 7.33 -0.57
CA ILE A 359 15.59 7.38 -0.04
C ILE A 359 14.86 6.12 -0.51
N ILE A 360 14.50 5.27 0.44
CA ILE A 360 13.60 4.15 0.22
C ILE A 360 12.19 4.69 0.40
N TYR A 361 11.44 4.74 -0.68
CA TYR A 361 10.17 5.44 -0.78
C TYR A 361 9.02 4.45 -0.85
N ALA A 362 8.12 4.52 0.12
CA ALA A 362 6.90 3.73 0.19
C ALA A 362 5.68 4.64 -0.03
N PRO A 363 5.32 4.99 -1.28
CA PRO A 363 4.26 5.95 -1.59
C PRO A 363 2.87 5.48 -1.15
N ASP A 364 2.02 6.44 -0.78
CA ASP A 364 0.59 6.24 -0.50
C ASP A 364 -0.27 6.83 -1.63
N GLY A 365 -1.35 6.13 -1.98
CA GLY A 365 -2.38 6.60 -2.91
C GLY A 365 -1.80 7.14 -4.23
N ALA A 366 -2.26 8.31 -4.64
CA ALA A 366 -1.86 8.94 -5.90
C ALA A 366 -0.36 9.28 -6.02
N LEU A 367 0.40 9.28 -4.92
CA LEU A 367 1.86 9.46 -4.96
C LEU A 367 2.58 8.32 -5.68
N ARG A 368 1.95 7.15 -5.84
CA ARG A 368 2.48 6.03 -6.64
C ARG A 368 2.62 6.34 -8.13
N TYR A 369 1.89 7.34 -8.61
CA TYR A 369 1.91 7.75 -10.02
C TYR A 369 3.00 8.74 -10.38
N ILE A 370 3.80 9.21 -9.42
CA ILE A 370 4.85 10.20 -9.68
C ILE A 370 6.23 9.65 -9.29
N PRO A 371 7.25 9.90 -10.13
CA PRO A 371 8.63 9.58 -9.76
C PRO A 371 9.14 10.61 -8.74
N LEU A 372 9.47 10.15 -7.52
CA LEU A 372 10.07 11.02 -6.50
C LEU A 372 11.37 11.66 -7.00
N ALA A 373 12.11 10.94 -7.84
CA ALA A 373 13.35 11.39 -8.50
C ALA A 373 13.20 12.73 -9.24
N ALA A 374 12.01 13.01 -9.79
CA ALA A 374 11.71 14.19 -10.60
C ALA A 374 11.09 15.35 -9.78
N LEU A 375 11.20 15.35 -8.47
CA LEU A 375 10.94 16.55 -7.68
C LEU A 375 12.11 17.53 -7.80
N HIS A 376 11.84 18.85 -7.70
CA HIS A 376 12.82 19.90 -7.97
C HIS A 376 12.85 20.92 -6.83
N ASP A 377 14.05 21.19 -6.28
CA ASP A 377 14.21 22.10 -5.13
C ASP A 377 14.25 23.59 -5.51
N GLY A 378 14.38 23.89 -6.79
CA GLY A 378 14.55 25.23 -7.36
C GLY A 378 15.86 25.34 -8.15
N ASP A 379 16.86 24.57 -7.80
CA ASP A 379 18.17 24.56 -8.42
C ASP A 379 18.47 23.23 -9.15
N GLN A 380 18.01 22.08 -8.61
CA GLN A 380 18.31 20.74 -9.14
C GLN A 380 17.17 19.74 -8.88
N TRP A 381 17.17 18.64 -9.63
CA TRP A 381 16.26 17.52 -9.43
C TRP A 381 16.68 16.66 -8.24
N LEU A 382 15.74 16.04 -7.55
CA LEU A 382 16.02 15.23 -6.35
C LEU A 382 16.99 14.07 -6.64
N VAL A 383 16.91 13.48 -7.85
CA VAL A 383 17.82 12.42 -8.30
C VAL A 383 19.28 12.85 -8.34
N GLU A 384 19.57 14.13 -8.52
CA GLU A 384 20.95 14.63 -8.51
C GLU A 384 21.57 14.56 -7.10
N ARG A 385 20.73 14.50 -6.06
CA ARG A 385 21.12 14.42 -4.64
C ARG A 385 21.02 13.03 -4.05
N PHE A 386 19.96 12.29 -4.38
CA PHE A 386 19.64 11.02 -3.76
C PHE A 386 19.38 9.91 -4.77
N ARG A 387 19.73 8.68 -4.40
CA ARG A 387 19.22 7.47 -5.01
C ARG A 387 17.77 7.30 -4.57
N ILE A 388 16.88 6.97 -5.48
CA ILE A 388 15.46 6.71 -5.14
C ILE A 388 15.15 5.25 -5.39
N ASN A 389 14.70 4.58 -4.35
CA ASN A 389 14.29 3.18 -4.41
C ASN A 389 12.83 3.07 -3.94
N ASN A 390 11.94 2.56 -4.78
CA ASN A 390 10.54 2.42 -4.43
C ASN A 390 10.28 1.05 -3.80
N ILE A 391 9.40 1.00 -2.82
CA ILE A 391 8.91 -0.25 -2.25
C ILE A 391 7.40 -0.21 -2.09
N THR A 392 6.78 -1.38 -2.04
CA THR A 392 5.36 -1.49 -1.70
C THR A 392 5.16 -1.34 -0.21
N ALA A 393 5.78 -2.24 0.56
CA ALA A 393 5.77 -2.26 2.03
C ALA A 393 7.09 -2.88 2.52
N VAL A 394 7.62 -2.40 3.63
CA VAL A 394 8.88 -2.95 4.20
C VAL A 394 8.76 -4.43 4.53
N SER A 395 7.60 -4.84 5.00
CA SER A 395 7.32 -6.24 5.35
C SER A 395 7.38 -7.22 4.17
N LEU A 396 7.33 -6.71 2.93
CA LEU A 396 7.38 -7.51 1.71
C LEU A 396 8.78 -7.56 1.08
N GLU A 397 9.73 -6.77 1.58
CA GLU A 397 11.05 -6.62 0.97
C GLU A 397 12.07 -7.63 1.51
N SER A 398 12.93 -8.14 0.61
CA SER A 398 14.15 -8.87 0.95
C SER A 398 15.37 -8.00 0.68
N TRP A 399 16.17 -7.76 1.71
CA TRP A 399 17.39 -6.94 1.63
C TRP A 399 18.65 -7.79 1.50
N ASP A 400 18.52 -9.01 1.00
CA ASP A 400 19.64 -9.94 0.82
C ASP A 400 20.67 -9.38 -0.17
N THR A 401 21.93 -9.59 0.14
CA THR A 401 23.04 -9.19 -0.75
C THR A 401 22.92 -9.90 -2.09
N PRO A 402 23.09 -9.20 -3.22
CA PRO A 402 23.06 -9.80 -4.55
C PRO A 402 24.09 -10.94 -4.69
N PRO A 403 23.82 -11.95 -5.49
CA PRO A 403 24.79 -13.02 -5.76
C PRO A 403 26.05 -12.42 -6.39
N THR A 404 27.21 -12.86 -5.92
CA THR A 404 28.50 -12.50 -6.51
C THR A 404 28.77 -13.35 -7.73
N GLY A 405 28.86 -12.75 -8.91
CA GLY A 405 29.15 -13.45 -10.16
C GLY A 405 28.98 -12.55 -11.39
N GLU A 406 29.41 -13.05 -12.55
CA GLU A 406 29.11 -12.37 -13.81
C GLU A 406 27.62 -12.43 -14.09
N ARG A 407 27.00 -11.29 -14.38
CA ARG A 407 25.58 -11.20 -14.73
C ARG A 407 25.35 -11.82 -16.10
N GLN A 408 24.41 -12.75 -16.18
CA GLN A 408 23.91 -13.33 -17.41
C GLN A 408 22.58 -12.64 -17.76
N ILE A 409 22.51 -12.08 -18.96
CA ILE A 409 21.35 -11.26 -19.37
C ILE A 409 20.57 -12.03 -20.45
N LEU A 410 19.25 -12.11 -20.29
CA LEU A 410 18.34 -12.47 -21.37
C LEU A 410 17.56 -11.21 -21.74
N ALA A 411 17.75 -10.75 -22.98
CA ALA A 411 17.09 -9.58 -23.51
C ALA A 411 16.15 -9.97 -24.65
N GLY A 412 14.85 -9.64 -24.54
CA GLY A 412 13.84 -9.95 -25.55
C GLY A 412 13.25 -8.68 -26.15
N ALA A 413 13.09 -8.65 -27.48
CA ALA A 413 12.46 -7.56 -28.20
C ALA A 413 11.33 -8.03 -29.13
N PHE A 414 10.18 -7.34 -29.09
CA PHE A 414 9.19 -7.40 -30.15
C PHE A 414 9.41 -6.23 -31.10
N ALA A 415 10.15 -6.46 -32.20
CA ALA A 415 10.74 -5.41 -33.02
C ALA A 415 10.17 -5.28 -34.44
N ASP A 416 9.58 -6.34 -35.01
CA ASP A 416 9.09 -6.37 -36.38
C ASP A 416 7.84 -5.51 -36.60
N GLU A 417 8.02 -4.29 -37.14
CA GLU A 417 6.94 -3.35 -37.47
C GLU A 417 5.88 -3.90 -38.43
N SER A 418 6.19 -4.96 -39.18
CA SER A 418 5.25 -5.59 -40.12
C SER A 418 4.32 -6.59 -39.44
N THR A 419 4.61 -6.96 -38.20
CA THR A 419 3.88 -7.95 -37.41
C THR A 419 3.08 -7.25 -36.31
N SER A 420 1.84 -7.68 -36.12
CA SER A 420 0.99 -7.25 -35.00
C SER A 420 0.33 -8.43 -34.32
N HIS A 421 0.12 -8.30 -33.01
CA HIS A 421 -0.65 -9.24 -32.22
C HIS A 421 -1.85 -8.55 -31.60
N GLU A 422 -2.96 -9.27 -31.49
CA GLU A 422 -4.20 -8.75 -30.90
C GLU A 422 -4.36 -9.33 -29.47
N VAL A 423 -4.44 -8.44 -28.47
CA VAL A 423 -4.68 -8.80 -27.07
C VAL A 423 -5.79 -7.92 -26.53
N GLY A 424 -6.84 -8.51 -25.94
CA GLY A 424 -7.96 -7.76 -25.39
C GLY A 424 -8.70 -6.86 -26.39
N GLY A 425 -8.67 -7.20 -27.69
CA GLY A 425 -9.28 -6.38 -28.77
C GLY A 425 -8.44 -5.18 -29.20
N THR A 426 -7.21 -5.03 -28.70
CA THR A 426 -6.23 -4.01 -29.11
C THR A 426 -5.12 -4.64 -29.91
N SER A 427 -4.74 -4.00 -31.04
CA SER A 427 -3.62 -4.45 -31.89
C SER A 427 -2.33 -3.76 -31.47
N PHE A 428 -1.30 -4.57 -31.19
CA PHE A 428 0.04 -4.14 -30.81
C PHE A 428 1.01 -4.47 -31.95
N TRP A 429 1.75 -3.47 -32.43
CA TRP A 429 2.72 -3.60 -33.50
C TRP A 429 4.14 -3.68 -32.94
N GLY A 430 5.04 -4.38 -33.62
CA GLY A 430 6.44 -4.43 -33.20
C GLY A 430 7.08 -3.05 -33.08
N LEU A 431 7.99 -2.91 -32.13
CA LEU A 431 8.69 -1.67 -31.76
C LEU A 431 10.13 -1.70 -32.30
N PRO A 432 10.46 -1.00 -33.41
CA PRO A 432 11.79 -1.08 -34.04
C PRO A 432 12.93 -0.69 -33.10
N TYR A 433 12.70 0.26 -32.24
CA TYR A 433 13.73 0.70 -31.28
C TYR A 433 13.95 -0.30 -30.13
N ALA A 434 12.97 -1.15 -29.81
CA ALA A 434 13.16 -2.26 -28.90
C ALA A 434 14.22 -3.23 -29.43
N GLY A 435 14.22 -3.49 -30.76
CA GLY A 435 15.27 -4.23 -31.44
C GLY A 435 16.65 -3.57 -31.30
N GLN A 436 16.73 -2.25 -31.54
CA GLN A 436 17.98 -1.50 -31.43
C GLN A 436 18.50 -1.45 -29.97
N GLU A 437 17.61 -1.37 -29.00
CA GLU A 437 17.95 -1.42 -27.58
C GLU A 437 18.60 -2.77 -27.23
N VAL A 438 18.01 -3.88 -27.62
CA VAL A 438 18.56 -5.23 -27.39
C VAL A 438 19.85 -5.48 -28.17
N GLU A 439 19.96 -4.99 -29.42
CA GLU A 439 21.22 -5.01 -30.20
C GLU A 439 22.34 -4.23 -29.48
N GLY A 440 22.01 -3.04 -28.96
CA GLY A 440 22.94 -2.23 -28.17
C GLY A 440 23.43 -2.95 -26.92
N LEU A 441 22.51 -3.60 -26.19
CA LEU A 441 22.85 -4.42 -25.02
C LEU A 441 23.77 -5.58 -25.40
N GLN A 442 23.47 -6.31 -26.46
CA GLN A 442 24.30 -7.44 -26.92
C GLN A 442 25.70 -6.98 -27.36
N ALA A 443 25.80 -5.81 -27.99
CA ALA A 443 27.08 -5.25 -28.40
C ALA A 443 27.96 -4.82 -27.21
N MET A 444 27.35 -4.24 -26.18
CA MET A 444 28.05 -3.83 -24.96
C MET A 444 28.39 -5.01 -24.05
N LEU A 445 27.58 -6.05 -24.03
CA LEU A 445 27.57 -7.11 -23.02
C LEU A 445 27.65 -8.49 -23.69
N PRO A 446 28.84 -9.09 -23.82
CA PRO A 446 29.02 -10.36 -24.50
C PRO A 446 28.23 -11.56 -23.93
N ASN A 447 27.80 -11.45 -22.63
CA ASN A 447 27.02 -12.46 -21.94
C ASN A 447 25.49 -12.27 -22.11
N THR A 448 25.07 -11.49 -23.12
CA THR A 448 23.65 -11.25 -23.41
C THR A 448 23.12 -12.27 -24.41
N THR A 449 22.12 -13.04 -24.02
CA THR A 449 21.26 -13.81 -24.91
C THR A 449 20.17 -12.89 -25.45
N ALA A 450 20.22 -12.55 -26.72
CA ALA A 450 19.22 -11.70 -27.38
C ALA A 450 18.17 -12.55 -28.12
N LEU A 451 16.90 -12.27 -27.86
CA LEU A 451 15.75 -12.90 -28.48
C LEU A 451 14.91 -11.87 -29.23
N TYR A 452 14.56 -12.13 -30.49
CA TYR A 452 13.80 -11.18 -31.30
C TYR A 452 12.53 -11.84 -31.83
N ASP A 453 11.44 -11.09 -31.83
CA ASP A 453 10.18 -11.43 -32.47
C ASP A 453 9.72 -12.86 -32.14
N GLY A 454 9.57 -13.75 -33.09
CA GLY A 454 9.12 -15.14 -32.88
C GLY A 454 9.99 -15.98 -31.93
N ASP A 455 11.29 -15.67 -31.80
CA ASP A 455 12.19 -16.32 -30.84
C ASP A 455 12.00 -15.76 -29.40
N PHE A 456 11.48 -14.57 -29.26
CA PHE A 456 11.09 -13.99 -27.98
C PHE A 456 9.72 -14.52 -27.58
N ASN A 457 9.72 -15.66 -26.87
CA ASN A 457 8.52 -16.39 -26.47
C ASN A 457 8.63 -16.95 -25.05
N LEU A 458 7.49 -17.29 -24.46
CA LEU A 458 7.40 -17.75 -23.05
C LEU A 458 8.23 -19.02 -22.81
N THR A 459 8.17 -19.99 -23.69
CA THR A 459 8.90 -21.26 -23.53
C THR A 459 10.41 -21.01 -23.43
N ARG A 460 10.94 -20.17 -24.33
CA ARG A 460 12.37 -19.87 -24.38
C ARG A 460 12.83 -19.13 -23.13
N ILE A 461 12.01 -18.20 -22.61
CA ILE A 461 12.32 -17.50 -21.37
C ILE A 461 12.37 -18.48 -20.20
N LEU A 462 11.35 -19.32 -20.03
CA LEU A 462 11.27 -20.25 -18.89
C LEU A 462 12.40 -21.28 -18.91
N ASP A 463 12.84 -21.74 -20.09
CA ASP A 463 13.95 -22.70 -20.24
C ASP A 463 15.28 -22.11 -19.74
N ASP A 464 15.51 -20.82 -19.90
CA ASP A 464 16.78 -20.15 -19.59
C ASP A 464 16.85 -19.57 -18.18
N LEU A 465 15.72 -19.46 -17.42
CA LEU A 465 15.66 -18.80 -16.10
C LEU A 465 16.67 -19.32 -15.08
N GLY A 466 17.04 -20.60 -15.15
CA GLY A 466 17.97 -21.22 -14.19
C GLY A 466 19.40 -20.69 -14.24
N ILE A 467 19.80 -20.03 -15.33
CA ILE A 467 21.17 -19.52 -15.56
C ILE A 467 21.23 -17.99 -15.70
N ILE A 468 20.09 -17.34 -15.86
CA ILE A 468 19.99 -15.90 -16.07
C ILE A 468 19.90 -15.20 -14.71
N SER A 469 20.50 -14.01 -14.62
CA SER A 469 20.40 -13.11 -13.47
C SER A 469 19.69 -11.79 -13.78
N VAL A 470 19.57 -11.42 -15.07
CA VAL A 470 18.88 -10.22 -15.51
C VAL A 470 17.94 -10.57 -16.66
N LEU A 471 16.67 -10.20 -16.52
CA LEU A 471 15.66 -10.25 -17.58
C LEU A 471 15.42 -8.83 -18.08
N HIS A 472 15.51 -8.63 -19.39
CA HIS A 472 15.24 -7.35 -20.03
C HIS A 472 14.20 -7.52 -21.13
N PHE A 473 13.02 -6.94 -20.97
CA PHE A 473 11.91 -7.03 -21.91
C PHE A 473 11.63 -5.67 -22.56
N ALA A 474 12.08 -5.53 -23.81
CA ALA A 474 11.81 -4.38 -24.66
C ALA A 474 10.58 -4.70 -25.54
N THR A 475 9.39 -4.49 -24.98
CA THR A 475 8.12 -4.90 -25.59
C THR A 475 6.94 -4.11 -25.03
N HIS A 476 5.72 -4.44 -25.46
CA HIS A 476 4.51 -3.91 -24.87
C HIS A 476 4.17 -4.62 -23.56
N ALA A 477 3.76 -3.86 -22.57
CA ALA A 477 3.12 -4.36 -21.36
C ALA A 477 1.94 -3.45 -21.02
N ALA A 478 0.79 -4.03 -20.76
CA ALA A 478 -0.38 -3.28 -20.29
C ALA A 478 -0.63 -3.64 -18.83
N VAL A 479 -0.77 -2.61 -17.99
CA VAL A 479 -1.13 -2.78 -16.58
C VAL A 479 -2.51 -2.15 -16.37
N VAL A 480 -3.51 -3.02 -16.17
CA VAL A 480 -4.92 -2.63 -16.06
C VAL A 480 -5.26 -2.38 -14.60
N PRO A 481 -5.73 -1.18 -14.25
CA PRO A 481 -6.14 -0.88 -12.89
C PRO A 481 -7.25 -1.81 -12.40
N GLY A 482 -7.10 -2.35 -11.20
CA GLY A 482 -8.09 -3.20 -10.55
C GLY A 482 -8.16 -4.65 -11.05
N ASP A 483 -7.45 -5.03 -12.12
CA ASP A 483 -7.44 -6.41 -12.60
C ASP A 483 -6.07 -6.90 -13.10
N ALA A 484 -5.39 -7.67 -12.25
CA ALA A 484 -4.12 -8.29 -12.59
C ALA A 484 -4.25 -9.41 -13.64
N SER A 485 -5.45 -9.95 -13.87
CA SER A 485 -5.69 -10.97 -14.90
C SER A 485 -5.80 -10.41 -16.33
N GLU A 486 -6.06 -9.11 -16.43
CA GLU A 486 -6.04 -8.37 -17.70
C GLU A 486 -4.72 -7.65 -17.95
N SER A 487 -3.86 -7.57 -16.92
CA SER A 487 -2.51 -7.01 -17.02
C SER A 487 -1.55 -8.04 -17.59
N PHE A 488 -0.81 -7.72 -18.65
CA PHE A 488 0.03 -8.67 -19.38
C PHE A 488 1.34 -8.06 -19.90
N ILE A 489 2.27 -8.93 -20.26
CA ILE A 489 3.47 -8.60 -21.01
C ILE A 489 3.39 -9.31 -22.36
N LEU A 490 3.47 -8.58 -23.47
CA LEU A 490 3.36 -9.14 -24.81
C LEU A 490 4.72 -9.58 -25.34
N PHE A 491 4.87 -10.85 -25.71
CA PHE A 491 6.08 -11.36 -26.34
C PHE A 491 5.99 -11.30 -27.87
N GLY A 492 7.15 -11.38 -28.52
CA GLY A 492 7.24 -11.18 -29.96
C GLY A 492 6.57 -12.27 -30.82
N ASN A 493 6.29 -13.45 -30.26
CA ASN A 493 5.51 -14.50 -30.91
C ASN A 493 3.98 -14.37 -30.70
N GLY A 494 3.53 -13.39 -29.91
CA GLY A 494 2.12 -13.19 -29.55
C GLY A 494 1.70 -13.81 -28.22
N ASP A 495 2.58 -14.52 -27.50
CA ASP A 495 2.31 -14.91 -26.11
C ASP A 495 2.11 -13.66 -25.26
N ALA A 496 1.07 -13.65 -24.42
CA ALA A 496 0.77 -12.55 -23.56
C ALA A 496 0.50 -13.02 -22.12
N PRO A 497 1.55 -13.53 -21.41
CA PRO A 497 1.36 -13.95 -20.04
C PRO A 497 0.87 -12.79 -19.18
N THR A 498 -0.16 -13.09 -18.38
CA THR A 498 -0.73 -12.13 -17.43
C THR A 498 0.13 -12.04 -16.17
N LEU A 499 -0.11 -11.02 -15.34
CA LEU A 499 0.56 -10.94 -14.04
C LEU A 499 0.28 -12.16 -13.16
N ARG A 500 -0.87 -12.81 -13.33
CA ARG A 500 -1.17 -14.08 -12.64
C ARG A 500 -0.31 -15.23 -13.13
N ASP A 501 -0.01 -15.29 -14.42
CA ASP A 501 0.84 -16.36 -14.99
C ASP A 501 2.28 -16.28 -14.48
N ILE A 502 2.77 -15.08 -14.17
CA ILE A 502 4.09 -14.87 -13.56
C ILE A 502 4.20 -15.57 -12.19
N SER A 503 3.10 -15.80 -11.49
CA SER A 503 3.09 -16.48 -10.18
C SER A 503 3.67 -17.89 -10.18
N GLY A 504 3.93 -18.46 -11.35
CA GLY A 504 4.56 -19.77 -11.50
C GLY A 504 6.02 -19.74 -11.99
N TRP A 505 6.62 -18.56 -12.15
CA TRP A 505 7.97 -18.46 -12.69
C TRP A 505 9.02 -18.64 -11.60
N PRO A 506 10.05 -19.48 -11.79
CA PRO A 506 11.13 -19.67 -10.83
C PRO A 506 12.17 -18.55 -10.94
N LEU A 507 11.99 -17.44 -10.25
CA LEU A 507 12.81 -16.23 -10.38
C LEU A 507 13.86 -16.06 -9.27
N ASP A 508 14.10 -17.07 -8.44
CA ASP A 508 15.06 -17.01 -7.32
C ASP A 508 16.48 -16.58 -7.72
N ASN A 509 16.88 -16.83 -8.97
CA ASN A 509 18.19 -16.43 -9.50
C ASN A 509 18.19 -15.01 -10.09
N ILE A 510 17.03 -14.41 -10.29
CA ILE A 510 16.91 -13.11 -10.97
C ILE A 510 17.21 -11.97 -10.00
N ASP A 511 18.28 -11.24 -10.29
CA ASP A 511 18.67 -10.04 -9.56
C ASP A 511 17.87 -8.82 -10.01
N LEU A 512 17.53 -8.75 -11.32
CA LEU A 512 16.85 -7.61 -11.90
C LEU A 512 15.94 -8.02 -13.06
N VAL A 513 14.71 -7.50 -13.04
CA VAL A 513 13.81 -7.48 -14.21
C VAL A 513 13.69 -6.05 -14.71
N VAL A 514 13.92 -5.82 -16.00
CA VAL A 514 13.74 -4.52 -16.65
C VAL A 514 12.60 -4.60 -17.65
N LEU A 515 11.58 -3.76 -17.46
CA LEU A 515 10.46 -3.60 -18.36
C LEU A 515 10.59 -2.25 -19.05
N SER A 516 11.21 -2.23 -20.23
CA SER A 516 11.58 -0.99 -20.91
C SER A 516 10.48 -0.40 -21.81
N ALA A 517 9.30 -1.02 -21.86
CA ALA A 517 8.14 -0.52 -22.59
C ALA A 517 6.85 -0.85 -21.85
N CYS A 518 6.42 0.00 -20.97
CA CYS A 518 5.15 -0.16 -20.25
C CYS A 518 4.16 0.93 -20.61
N GLU A 519 2.98 0.55 -21.08
CA GLU A 519 1.80 1.41 -21.11
C GLU A 519 1.06 1.33 -19.76
N THR A 520 1.65 1.88 -18.70
CA THR A 520 1.01 1.91 -17.37
C THR A 520 -0.03 3.02 -17.22
N GLY A 521 -0.35 3.73 -18.29
CA GLY A 521 -1.06 5.01 -18.25
C GLY A 521 -2.55 5.02 -18.62
N LEU A 522 -3.21 3.89 -18.85
CA LEU A 522 -4.60 3.87 -19.35
C LEU A 522 -5.68 3.90 -18.24
N GLY A 523 -5.34 3.98 -16.98
CA GLY A 523 -6.30 4.16 -15.88
C GLY A 523 -6.49 5.63 -15.52
N GLY A 524 -7.75 6.07 -15.39
CA GLY A 524 -8.08 7.39 -14.85
C GLY A 524 -7.58 7.56 -13.40
N PHE A 525 -7.63 8.79 -12.88
CA PHE A 525 -7.17 9.18 -11.52
C PHE A 525 -7.97 8.58 -10.36
N ASP A 526 -8.95 7.72 -10.65
CA ASP A 526 -9.87 7.17 -9.65
C ASP A 526 -9.30 5.95 -8.89
N ASN A 527 -8.09 5.49 -9.25
CA ASN A 527 -7.42 4.35 -8.63
C ASN A 527 -6.19 4.79 -7.83
N ASN A 528 -5.87 4.04 -6.77
CA ASN A 528 -4.78 4.35 -5.82
C ASN A 528 -3.36 4.03 -6.34
N GLY A 529 -3.17 3.66 -7.62
CA GLY A 529 -1.86 3.35 -8.21
C GLY A 529 -1.25 2.01 -7.76
N GLU A 530 -2.04 1.12 -7.22
CA GLU A 530 -1.61 -0.20 -6.70
C GLU A 530 -0.97 -1.06 -7.78
N GLN A 531 -1.48 -0.95 -9.01
CA GLN A 531 -1.01 -1.71 -10.17
C GLN A 531 0.48 -1.47 -10.50
N ILE A 532 1.00 -0.27 -10.25
CA ILE A 532 2.41 0.07 -10.55
C ILE A 532 3.36 -0.72 -9.65
N LEU A 533 3.11 -0.68 -8.34
CA LEU A 533 3.91 -1.43 -7.37
C LEU A 533 3.56 -2.92 -7.39
N GLY A 534 2.31 -3.26 -7.74
CA GLY A 534 1.85 -4.63 -7.92
C GLY A 534 2.62 -5.40 -9.00
N LEU A 535 2.95 -4.74 -10.11
CA LEU A 535 3.82 -5.32 -11.14
C LEU A 535 5.21 -5.66 -10.56
N GLY A 536 5.83 -4.73 -9.83
CA GLY A 536 7.11 -4.97 -9.17
C GLY A 536 7.04 -6.12 -8.17
N TYR A 537 6.04 -6.09 -7.29
CA TYR A 537 5.84 -7.13 -6.28
C TYR A 537 5.61 -8.52 -6.92
N GLN A 538 4.88 -8.60 -8.03
CA GLN A 538 4.60 -9.90 -8.66
C GLN A 538 5.89 -10.63 -9.05
N PHE A 539 6.87 -9.94 -9.61
CA PHE A 539 8.18 -10.51 -9.88
C PHE A 539 8.96 -10.82 -8.60
N GLN A 540 8.93 -9.92 -7.62
CA GLN A 540 9.61 -10.11 -6.34
C GLN A 540 9.07 -11.30 -5.55
N SER A 541 7.76 -11.51 -5.55
CA SER A 541 7.11 -12.64 -4.86
C SER A 541 7.51 -14.00 -5.42
N GLN A 542 8.05 -14.02 -6.64
CA GLN A 542 8.57 -15.22 -7.30
C GLN A 542 10.10 -15.35 -7.19
N GLY A 543 10.76 -14.44 -6.44
CA GLY A 543 12.18 -14.52 -6.15
C GLY A 543 13.05 -13.43 -6.78
N ALA A 544 12.55 -12.65 -7.76
CA ALA A 544 13.30 -11.53 -8.32
C ALA A 544 13.59 -10.47 -7.25
N ARG A 545 14.82 -9.93 -7.19
CA ARG A 545 15.20 -8.97 -6.15
C ARG A 545 14.72 -7.56 -6.42
N ALA A 546 14.72 -7.15 -7.69
CA ALA A 546 14.30 -5.81 -8.08
C ALA A 546 13.66 -5.79 -9.47
N VAL A 547 12.85 -4.77 -9.70
CA VAL A 547 12.21 -4.50 -11.00
C VAL A 547 12.44 -3.03 -11.37
N ILE A 548 12.85 -2.76 -12.61
CA ILE A 548 12.76 -1.43 -13.21
C ILE A 548 11.53 -1.43 -14.12
N ALA A 549 10.62 -0.50 -13.87
CA ALA A 549 9.40 -0.33 -14.65
C ALA A 549 9.20 1.14 -15.04
N SER A 550 8.47 1.37 -16.13
CA SER A 550 8.16 2.71 -16.63
C SER A 550 6.77 3.17 -16.18
N LEU A 551 6.65 4.40 -15.72
CA LEU A 551 5.39 5.02 -15.28
C LEU A 551 4.53 5.55 -16.45
N TRP A 552 5.13 5.79 -17.61
CA TRP A 552 4.46 6.20 -18.85
C TRP A 552 5.27 5.79 -20.07
N GLN A 553 4.61 5.76 -21.22
CA GLN A 553 5.27 5.44 -22.47
C GLN A 553 6.23 6.58 -22.86
N VAL A 554 7.50 6.26 -23.00
CA VAL A 554 8.54 7.18 -23.48
C VAL A 554 8.68 7.02 -24.98
N ASN A 555 9.08 8.09 -25.67
CA ASN A 555 9.57 7.98 -27.03
C ASN A 555 10.83 7.08 -27.05
N ASP A 556 10.80 6.06 -27.90
CA ASP A 556 11.74 4.93 -27.93
C ASP A 556 13.22 5.33 -27.85
N GLY A 557 13.61 6.46 -28.45
CA GLY A 557 14.99 6.93 -28.41
C GLY A 557 15.49 7.35 -27.03
N GLY A 558 14.62 7.96 -26.19
CA GLY A 558 14.98 8.32 -24.81
C GLY A 558 15.17 7.08 -23.93
N THR A 559 14.32 6.07 -24.12
CA THR A 559 14.44 4.78 -23.43
C THR A 559 15.76 4.09 -23.73
N GLN A 560 16.12 4.00 -25.02
CA GLN A 560 17.38 3.40 -25.44
C GLN A 560 18.61 4.09 -24.81
N ALA A 561 18.63 5.44 -24.79
CA ALA A 561 19.72 6.19 -24.18
C ALA A 561 19.86 5.90 -22.69
N LEU A 562 18.75 5.93 -21.97
CA LEU A 562 18.74 5.67 -20.52
C LEU A 562 19.20 4.24 -20.21
N MET A 563 18.71 3.22 -20.94
CA MET A 563 19.08 1.85 -20.70
C MET A 563 20.54 1.56 -21.06
N ASN A 564 21.06 2.14 -22.14
CA ASN A 564 22.48 2.02 -22.48
C ASN A 564 23.36 2.63 -21.38
N ALA A 565 23.02 3.82 -20.88
CA ALA A 565 23.72 4.44 -19.77
C ALA A 565 23.62 3.61 -18.49
N PHE A 566 22.43 3.10 -18.15
CA PHE A 566 22.19 2.28 -16.97
C PHE A 566 23.05 1.00 -16.97
N TYR A 567 23.01 0.22 -18.05
CA TYR A 567 23.77 -1.02 -18.12
C TYR A 567 25.27 -0.79 -18.18
N SER A 568 25.72 0.28 -18.84
CA SER A 568 27.14 0.65 -18.84
C SER A 568 27.65 0.86 -17.41
N VAL A 569 26.91 1.58 -16.58
CA VAL A 569 27.29 1.86 -15.18
C VAL A 569 27.18 0.59 -14.32
N LEU A 570 26.05 -0.15 -14.44
CA LEU A 570 25.76 -1.34 -13.63
C LEU A 570 26.86 -2.41 -13.74
N LEU A 571 27.45 -2.54 -14.93
CA LEU A 571 28.37 -3.63 -15.25
C LEU A 571 29.85 -3.24 -15.15
N GLN A 572 30.20 -2.02 -15.48
CA GLN A 572 31.60 -1.55 -15.43
C GLN A 572 32.08 -1.31 -14.00
N ASN A 573 31.20 -0.83 -13.11
CA ASN A 573 31.59 -0.34 -11.80
C ASN A 573 31.12 -1.20 -10.64
N ASN A 574 30.36 -2.28 -10.89
CA ASN A 574 29.73 -3.13 -9.87
C ASN A 574 28.96 -2.30 -8.81
N LEU A 575 28.28 -1.25 -9.27
CA LEU A 575 27.49 -0.36 -8.44
C LEU A 575 26.11 -0.94 -8.12
N PRO A 576 25.47 -0.51 -7.03
CA PRO A 576 24.07 -0.81 -6.75
C PRO A 576 23.16 -0.38 -7.90
N LYS A 577 22.08 -1.14 -8.12
CA LYS A 577 21.08 -0.88 -9.17
C LYS A 577 20.50 0.54 -9.07
N ALA A 578 20.22 0.99 -7.83
CA ALA A 578 19.72 2.34 -7.57
C ALA A 578 20.72 3.43 -7.99
N GLU A 579 22.02 3.20 -7.76
CA GLU A 579 23.05 4.16 -8.19
C GLU A 579 23.28 4.13 -9.71
N ALA A 580 23.22 2.96 -10.32
CA ALA A 580 23.33 2.85 -11.78
C ALA A 580 22.19 3.59 -12.48
N LEU A 581 20.94 3.45 -12.00
CA LEU A 581 19.79 4.18 -12.53
C LEU A 581 19.95 5.69 -12.31
N ARG A 582 20.37 6.11 -11.11
CA ARG A 582 20.62 7.51 -10.79
C ARG A 582 21.65 8.14 -11.74
N GLN A 583 22.79 7.50 -11.96
CA GLN A 583 23.83 8.02 -12.85
C GLN A 583 23.36 8.09 -14.30
N ALA A 584 22.59 7.11 -14.77
CA ALA A 584 22.00 7.15 -16.10
C ALA A 584 21.02 8.34 -16.24
N GLN A 585 20.18 8.58 -15.25
CA GLN A 585 19.25 9.72 -15.25
C GLN A 585 20.02 11.07 -15.26
N ILE A 586 21.05 11.20 -14.43
CA ILE A 586 21.92 12.40 -14.40
C ILE A 586 22.65 12.63 -15.72
N ALA A 587 23.09 11.56 -16.41
CA ALA A 587 23.73 11.67 -17.71
C ALA A 587 22.79 12.30 -18.75
N LEU A 588 21.50 11.92 -18.74
CA LEU A 588 20.50 12.53 -19.63
C LEU A 588 20.21 13.99 -19.24
N ILE A 589 20.06 14.27 -17.94
CA ILE A 589 19.81 15.64 -17.42
C ILE A 589 20.90 16.61 -17.90
N ASN A 590 22.17 16.19 -17.83
CA ASN A 590 23.33 17.05 -18.08
C ASN A 590 23.89 16.95 -19.51
N ASP A 591 23.36 16.10 -20.35
CA ASP A 591 23.93 15.75 -21.68
C ASP A 591 25.42 15.36 -21.56
N ASP A 592 25.76 14.61 -20.51
CA ASP A 592 27.13 14.17 -20.25
C ASP A 592 27.18 12.66 -19.99
N TYR A 593 27.49 11.92 -21.05
CA TYR A 593 27.57 10.45 -21.01
C TYR A 593 28.97 9.94 -20.65
N THR A 594 29.94 10.82 -20.40
CA THR A 594 31.32 10.42 -20.05
C THR A 594 31.38 9.66 -18.73
N ALA A 595 30.55 10.03 -17.76
CA ALA A 595 30.44 9.33 -16.47
C ALA A 595 29.88 7.89 -16.59
N VAL A 596 29.16 7.61 -17.67
CA VAL A 596 28.54 6.30 -17.95
C VAL A 596 29.28 5.51 -19.05
N GLY A 597 30.51 5.92 -19.38
CA GLY A 597 31.39 5.17 -20.31
C GLY A 597 31.20 5.49 -21.79
N GLY A 598 30.35 6.49 -22.13
CA GLY A 598 30.15 6.98 -23.49
C GLY A 598 31.05 8.18 -23.84
N GLU A 599 31.24 8.45 -25.14
CA GLU A 599 31.79 9.72 -25.59
C GLU A 599 30.68 10.76 -25.80
N ARG A 600 30.97 12.04 -25.63
CA ARG A 600 30.04 13.13 -25.85
C ARG A 600 29.58 13.11 -27.31
N GLY A 601 28.31 12.81 -27.57
CA GLY A 601 27.70 12.77 -28.91
C GLY A 601 27.63 11.40 -29.59
N ASP A 602 28.06 10.30 -28.96
CA ASP A 602 28.06 8.95 -29.56
C ASP A 602 26.66 8.27 -29.58
N ILE A 603 25.71 8.79 -28.82
CA ILE A 603 24.32 8.27 -28.81
C ILE A 603 23.47 9.17 -29.69
N ALA A 604 23.48 8.93 -31.02
CA ALA A 604 22.56 9.59 -31.93
C ALA A 604 21.16 8.97 -31.81
N ILE A 605 20.33 9.54 -30.97
CA ILE A 605 18.92 9.15 -30.86
C ILE A 605 18.18 9.88 -31.98
N ILE A 606 17.45 9.15 -32.80
CA ILE A 606 16.70 9.71 -33.91
C ILE A 606 15.24 9.92 -33.49
N SER A 607 14.75 11.14 -33.56
CA SER A 607 13.34 11.44 -33.32
C SER A 607 12.47 10.76 -34.38
N ARG A 608 11.56 9.90 -33.97
CA ARG A 608 10.59 9.24 -34.85
C ARG A 608 9.71 10.25 -35.59
N THR A 609 9.41 11.39 -34.96
CA THR A 609 8.52 12.43 -35.53
C THR A 609 9.22 13.28 -36.56
N THR A 610 10.52 13.52 -36.43
CA THR A 610 11.28 14.44 -37.26
C THR A 610 12.34 13.76 -38.13
N GLY A 611 12.72 12.52 -37.82
CA GLY A 611 13.83 11.80 -38.47
C GLY A 611 15.20 12.45 -38.24
N GLN A 612 15.30 13.38 -37.28
CA GLN A 612 16.54 14.07 -36.95
C GLN A 612 17.14 13.51 -35.64
N PRO A 613 18.45 13.52 -35.48
CA PRO A 613 19.07 13.20 -34.20
C PRO A 613 18.54 14.15 -33.12
N LEU A 614 18.12 13.59 -31.98
CA LEU A 614 17.86 14.37 -30.77
C LEU A 614 19.20 14.85 -30.23
N THR A 615 19.27 16.14 -29.91
CA THR A 615 20.44 16.72 -29.25
C THR A 615 20.29 16.56 -27.74
N GLY A 616 21.37 16.64 -26.99
CA GLY A 616 21.34 16.44 -25.54
C GLY A 616 20.35 17.33 -24.78
N ASP A 617 20.17 18.57 -25.22
CA ASP A 617 19.16 19.48 -24.63
C ASP A 617 17.74 18.91 -24.69
N ASP A 618 17.42 18.10 -25.70
CA ASP A 618 16.11 17.49 -25.84
C ASP A 618 15.86 16.36 -24.83
N LEU A 619 16.90 15.70 -24.32
CA LEU A 619 16.80 14.60 -23.37
C LEU A 619 16.84 15.03 -21.89
N SER A 620 17.19 16.28 -21.62
CA SER A 620 17.23 16.81 -20.25
C SER A 620 15.85 16.94 -19.61
N HIS A 621 14.78 16.95 -20.43
CA HIS A 621 13.42 17.00 -19.92
C HIS A 621 13.04 15.71 -19.18
N PRO A 622 12.37 15.80 -18.00
CA PRO A 622 11.99 14.61 -17.19
C PRO A 622 11.10 13.58 -17.92
N TYR A 623 10.45 13.96 -18.99
CA TYR A 623 9.73 13.04 -19.88
C TYR A 623 10.59 11.84 -20.30
N TYR A 624 11.90 12.02 -20.52
CA TYR A 624 12.79 10.99 -21.05
C TYR A 624 13.47 10.13 -19.98
N TRP A 625 13.80 10.69 -18.83
CA TRP A 625 14.61 10.01 -17.80
C TRP A 625 13.81 9.65 -16.54
N ALA A 626 12.74 10.36 -16.23
CA ALA A 626 12.00 10.17 -14.99
C ALA A 626 10.97 9.02 -14.98
N PRO A 627 10.50 8.47 -16.13
CA PRO A 627 9.49 7.40 -16.10
C PRO A 627 9.98 6.13 -15.44
N PHE A 628 11.28 5.83 -15.53
CA PHE A 628 11.83 4.59 -15.00
C PHE A 628 12.08 4.68 -13.51
N ILE A 629 11.40 3.82 -12.76
CA ILE A 629 11.54 3.68 -11.33
C ILE A 629 12.07 2.30 -10.98
N LEU A 630 12.92 2.25 -9.96
CA LEU A 630 13.39 0.99 -9.36
C LEU A 630 12.44 0.61 -8.22
N ILE A 631 11.98 -0.64 -8.22
CA ILE A 631 11.10 -1.22 -7.20
C ILE A 631 11.81 -2.41 -6.58
N GLY A 632 11.87 -2.49 -5.24
CA GLY A 632 12.48 -3.59 -4.50
C GLY A 632 13.92 -3.33 -4.07
N ASN A 633 14.76 -4.37 -4.04
CA ASN A 633 16.13 -4.29 -3.55
C ASN A 633 17.07 -3.53 -4.50
N GLY A 634 17.45 -2.33 -4.13
CA GLY A 634 18.29 -1.44 -4.92
C GLY A 634 19.80 -1.71 -4.86
N LEU A 635 20.28 -2.73 -4.11
CA LEU A 635 21.68 -3.13 -4.00
C LEU A 635 22.25 -3.69 -5.30
#